data_998dac73f396e195617b2f117235b6e4
#
_entry.id   998dac73f396e195617b2f117235b6e4
#
_cell.length_a   1.000
_cell.length_b   1.000
_cell.length_c   1.000
_cell.angle_alpha   90.00
_cell.angle_beta   90.00
_cell.angle_gamma   90.00
#
_symmetry.space_group_name_H-M   'P 1'
#
loop_
_entity.id
_entity.type
_entity.pdbx_description
1 polymer ?
#
loop_
_entity_poly.entity_id
_entity_poly.type
_entity_poly.pdbx_seq_one_letter_code
_entity_poly.pdbx_strand_id
1 'polypeptide(L)'
;IDIETASDENIKDCGVYRYAESECFDLLLVSYAVDNGPVATCDIANGETLPDDVRNALTDKTVIKKAFHVNFERICLSVYLRRKYPEMFDFKDSTGSYLDPVSWQCDMIHCRYLGMLSSLDDMGRLLRLKEKKMAEGKELIRFFCTLHQEADGSILFHDKSDAPKKWEKFKAYNRRDVEVELKIQRYLSEFPVPEFVWEEFYIDQEINDRGILVDT
;
A
#
# COMPACT_ATOMS: atom_id res chain seq x y z
N ILE A 1 2.89 -7.23 -0.50
CA ILE A 1 1.72 -6.57 -1.09
C ILE A 1 2.06 -5.13 -1.43
N ASP A 2 1.60 -4.66 -2.57
CA ASP A 2 1.76 -3.27 -3.03
C ASP A 2 0.45 -2.80 -3.69
N ILE A 3 0.11 -1.52 -3.53
CA ILE A 3 -1.17 -0.97 -4.01
C ILE A 3 -0.95 0.34 -4.77
N GLU A 4 -1.87 0.60 -5.71
CA GLU A 4 -1.97 1.90 -6.35
C GLU A 4 -3.34 2.51 -6.05
N THR A 5 -3.33 3.80 -5.72
CA THR A 5 -4.53 4.52 -5.24
C THR A 5 -4.63 5.90 -5.87
N ALA A 6 -5.83 6.47 -5.91
CA ALA A 6 -6.08 7.84 -6.29
C ALA A 6 -6.81 8.59 -5.18
N SER A 7 -6.53 9.87 -5.02
CA SER A 7 -7.25 10.77 -4.11
C SER A 7 -7.07 12.22 -4.58
N ASP A 8 -8.03 13.05 -4.28
CA ASP A 8 -7.96 14.52 -4.48
C ASP A 8 -7.06 15.20 -3.44
N GLU A 9 -6.73 14.51 -2.35
CA GLU A 9 -5.83 14.98 -1.31
C GLU A 9 -4.36 14.68 -1.66
N ASN A 10 -3.48 15.64 -1.41
CA ASN A 10 -2.04 15.41 -1.57
C ASN A 10 -1.46 14.75 -0.32
N ILE A 11 -1.09 13.49 -0.43
CA ILE A 11 -0.58 12.69 0.70
C ILE A 11 0.63 13.33 1.41
N LYS A 12 1.45 14.12 0.72
CA LYS A 12 2.62 14.79 1.33
C LYS A 12 2.22 15.92 2.27
N ASP A 13 1.06 16.53 2.02
CA ASP A 13 0.58 17.67 2.79
C ASP A 13 -0.33 17.24 3.94
N CYS A 14 -1.12 16.17 3.74
CA CYS A 14 -2.16 15.77 4.70
C CYS A 14 -1.89 14.44 5.43
N GLY A 15 -0.91 13.64 4.97
CA GLY A 15 -0.65 12.30 5.49
C GLY A 15 -1.66 11.25 5.02
N VAL A 16 -1.35 9.97 5.31
CA VAL A 16 -2.09 8.83 4.74
C VAL A 16 -3.55 8.75 5.20
N TYR A 17 -3.84 9.10 6.45
CA TYR A 17 -5.20 9.00 7.01
C TYR A 17 -6.16 9.92 6.27
N ARG A 18 -5.83 11.20 6.18
CA ARG A 18 -6.68 12.16 5.46
C ARG A 18 -6.77 11.83 3.97
N TYR A 19 -5.65 11.42 3.37
CA TYR A 19 -5.60 10.98 1.98
C TYR A 19 -6.59 9.83 1.71
N ALA A 20 -6.57 8.79 2.55
CA ALA A 20 -7.41 7.60 2.37
C ALA A 20 -8.88 7.83 2.77
N GLU A 21 -9.14 8.73 3.74
CA GLU A 21 -10.52 9.03 4.18
C GLU A 21 -11.25 10.00 3.25
N SER A 22 -10.58 10.63 2.28
CA SER A 22 -11.24 11.48 1.28
C SER A 22 -12.37 10.73 0.57
N GLU A 23 -13.47 11.41 0.30
CA GLU A 23 -14.59 10.85 -0.49
C GLU A 23 -14.17 10.47 -1.91
N CYS A 24 -13.15 11.15 -2.45
CA CYS A 24 -12.57 10.89 -3.77
C CYS A 24 -11.47 9.80 -3.76
N PHE A 25 -11.17 9.21 -2.58
CA PHE A 25 -10.20 8.13 -2.52
C PHE A 25 -10.72 6.87 -3.20
N ASP A 26 -9.88 6.29 -4.06
CA ASP A 26 -10.15 5.00 -4.71
C ASP A 26 -8.91 4.11 -4.73
N LEU A 27 -9.12 2.81 -4.57
CA LEU A 27 -8.11 1.76 -4.72
C LEU A 27 -8.11 1.29 -6.17
N LEU A 28 -7.01 1.51 -6.89
CA LEU A 28 -6.93 1.23 -8.32
C LEU A 28 -6.43 -0.17 -8.62
N LEU A 29 -5.29 -0.54 -8.04
CA LEU A 29 -4.61 -1.81 -8.26
C LEU A 29 -4.13 -2.40 -6.93
N VAL A 30 -4.15 -3.73 -6.85
CA VAL A 30 -3.50 -4.48 -5.75
C VAL A 30 -2.67 -5.59 -6.36
N SER A 31 -1.37 -5.58 -6.12
CA SER A 31 -0.47 -6.69 -6.43
C SER A 31 -0.01 -7.37 -5.14
N TYR A 32 0.00 -8.68 -5.13
CA TYR A 32 0.37 -9.47 -3.97
C TYR A 32 0.98 -10.82 -4.35
N ALA A 33 1.69 -11.41 -3.42
CA ALA A 33 2.12 -12.81 -3.50
C ALA A 33 1.88 -13.50 -2.15
N VAL A 34 1.56 -14.78 -2.17
CA VAL A 34 1.41 -15.61 -0.98
C VAL A 34 2.63 -16.52 -0.88
N ASP A 35 3.30 -16.51 0.26
CA ASP A 35 4.44 -17.40 0.60
C ASP A 35 5.53 -17.48 -0.48
N ASN A 36 5.92 -16.34 -1.05
CA ASN A 36 6.88 -16.27 -2.17
C ASN A 36 6.40 -16.94 -3.47
N GLY A 37 5.11 -17.19 -3.61
CA GLY A 37 4.49 -17.66 -4.83
C GLY A 37 4.52 -16.64 -5.97
N PRO A 38 3.84 -16.91 -7.08
CA PRO A 38 3.73 -15.97 -8.19
C PRO A 38 2.98 -14.71 -7.78
N VAL A 39 3.40 -13.57 -8.32
CA VAL A 39 2.70 -12.30 -8.07
C VAL A 39 1.41 -12.28 -8.89
N ALA A 40 0.29 -12.07 -8.20
CA ALA A 40 -1.01 -11.78 -8.79
C ALA A 40 -1.28 -10.26 -8.73
N THR A 41 -2.09 -9.76 -9.65
CA THR A 41 -2.54 -8.37 -9.68
C THR A 41 -4.04 -8.34 -9.88
N CYS A 42 -4.76 -7.60 -9.03
CA CYS A 42 -6.19 -7.32 -9.16
C CYS A 42 -6.39 -5.89 -9.67
N ASP A 43 -7.12 -5.76 -10.75
CA ASP A 43 -7.50 -4.48 -11.39
C ASP A 43 -8.82 -4.00 -10.78
N ILE A 44 -8.73 -3.43 -9.57
CA ILE A 44 -9.89 -3.04 -8.76
C ILE A 44 -10.70 -1.94 -9.45
N ALA A 45 -10.04 -0.96 -10.04
CA ALA A 45 -10.68 0.14 -10.77
C ALA A 45 -11.52 -0.35 -11.97
N ASN A 46 -11.24 -1.54 -12.50
CA ASN A 46 -12.01 -2.17 -13.59
C ASN A 46 -12.94 -3.29 -13.11
N GLY A 47 -13.28 -3.30 -11.83
CA GLY A 47 -14.30 -4.19 -11.26
C GLY A 47 -13.81 -5.56 -10.80
N GLU A 48 -12.50 -5.84 -10.87
CA GLU A 48 -11.96 -7.03 -10.21
C GLU A 48 -12.05 -6.89 -8.69
N THR A 49 -12.08 -8.00 -8.00
CA THR A 49 -12.10 -8.04 -6.53
C THR A 49 -10.96 -8.88 -6.01
N LEU A 50 -10.48 -8.56 -4.80
CA LEU A 50 -9.56 -9.46 -4.12
C LEU A 50 -10.22 -10.83 -3.90
N PRO A 51 -9.52 -11.94 -4.17
CA PRO A 51 -9.99 -13.27 -3.78
C PRO A 51 -10.35 -13.34 -2.31
N ASP A 52 -11.35 -14.15 -1.96
CA ASP A 52 -11.88 -14.23 -0.59
C ASP A 52 -10.82 -14.66 0.41
N ASP A 53 -9.95 -15.59 0.05
CA ASP A 53 -8.84 -16.05 0.89
C ASP A 53 -7.83 -14.92 1.16
N VAL A 54 -7.49 -14.12 0.14
CA VAL A 54 -6.60 -12.96 0.30
C VAL A 54 -7.27 -11.88 1.16
N ARG A 55 -8.54 -11.58 0.89
CA ARG A 55 -9.30 -10.60 1.68
C ARG A 55 -9.39 -11.00 3.15
N ASN A 56 -9.68 -12.27 3.43
CA ASN A 56 -9.74 -12.80 4.79
C ASN A 56 -8.36 -12.76 5.47
N ALA A 57 -7.28 -13.06 4.73
CA ALA A 57 -5.92 -12.98 5.25
C ALA A 57 -5.54 -11.56 5.70
N LEU A 58 -6.08 -10.50 5.06
CA LEU A 58 -5.81 -9.12 5.48
C LEU A 58 -6.32 -8.80 6.88
N THR A 59 -7.44 -9.41 7.31
CA THR A 59 -8.03 -9.24 8.64
C THR A 59 -7.56 -10.29 9.65
N ASP A 60 -6.98 -11.39 9.21
CA ASP A 60 -6.49 -12.46 10.08
C ASP A 60 -5.15 -12.06 10.74
N LYS A 61 -5.17 -11.94 12.08
CA LYS A 61 -3.98 -11.59 12.88
C LYS A 61 -2.90 -12.68 12.88
N THR A 62 -3.23 -13.91 12.52
CA THR A 62 -2.29 -15.04 12.45
C THR A 62 -1.51 -15.08 11.14
N VAL A 63 -1.98 -14.35 10.12
CA VAL A 63 -1.31 -14.21 8.82
C VAL A 63 -0.43 -12.96 8.84
N ILE A 64 0.87 -13.13 8.61
CA ILE A 64 1.81 -12.02 8.48
C ILE A 64 1.62 -11.34 7.12
N LYS A 65 1.30 -10.06 7.13
CA LYS A 65 1.26 -9.21 5.94
C LYS A 65 2.55 -8.38 5.88
N LYS A 66 3.13 -8.31 4.68
CA LYS A 66 4.34 -7.52 4.44
C LYS A 66 4.10 -6.53 3.30
N ALA A 67 4.61 -5.32 3.49
CA ALA A 67 4.66 -4.30 2.47
C ALA A 67 5.91 -3.45 2.68
N PHE A 68 6.38 -2.77 1.62
CA PHE A 68 7.55 -1.93 1.76
C PHE A 68 7.27 -0.71 2.64
N HIS A 69 6.06 -0.14 2.59
CA HIS A 69 5.63 1.01 3.40
C HIS A 69 4.27 0.74 4.07
N VAL A 70 4.23 -0.24 4.96
CA VAL A 70 3.01 -0.80 5.59
C VAL A 70 1.96 0.22 6.02
N ASN A 71 2.38 1.38 6.54
CA ASN A 71 1.40 2.39 6.97
C ASN A 71 0.52 2.87 5.81
N PHE A 72 1.06 2.96 4.60
CA PHE A 72 0.29 3.33 3.42
C PHE A 72 -0.67 2.21 3.01
N GLU A 73 -0.14 1.01 2.79
CA GLU A 73 -0.94 -0.13 2.33
C GLU A 73 -2.02 -0.49 3.34
N ARG A 74 -1.67 -0.56 4.64
CA ARG A 74 -2.61 -0.93 5.71
C ARG A 74 -3.78 0.05 5.81
N ILE A 75 -3.51 1.36 5.84
CA ILE A 75 -4.55 2.38 5.99
C ILE A 75 -5.44 2.45 4.73
N CYS A 76 -4.85 2.48 3.54
CA CYS A 76 -5.61 2.53 2.30
C CYS A 76 -6.49 1.27 2.11
N LEU A 77 -5.94 0.09 2.38
CA LEU A 77 -6.71 -1.16 2.34
C LEU A 77 -7.81 -1.18 3.41
N SER A 78 -7.56 -0.63 4.60
CA SER A 78 -8.58 -0.52 5.66
C SER A 78 -9.78 0.28 5.19
N VAL A 79 -9.54 1.45 4.62
CA VAL A 79 -10.63 2.33 4.14
C VAL A 79 -11.38 1.67 2.98
N TYR A 80 -10.68 1.10 2.01
CA TYR A 80 -11.31 0.36 0.91
C TYR A 80 -12.17 -0.80 1.41
N LEU A 81 -11.62 -1.67 2.26
CA LEU A 81 -12.34 -2.84 2.78
C LEU A 81 -13.52 -2.41 3.64
N ARG A 82 -13.37 -1.41 4.51
CA ARG A 82 -14.43 -0.89 5.35
C ARG A 82 -15.60 -0.32 4.53
N ARG A 83 -15.32 0.36 3.43
CA ARG A 83 -16.37 0.89 2.53
C ARG A 83 -17.09 -0.22 1.77
N LYS A 84 -16.37 -1.26 1.36
CA LYS A 84 -16.91 -2.31 0.50
C LYS A 84 -17.43 -3.53 1.28
N TYR A 85 -16.85 -3.83 2.43
CA TYR A 85 -17.12 -4.99 3.27
C TYR A 85 -17.17 -4.58 4.74
N PRO A 86 -18.12 -3.71 5.15
CA PRO A 86 -18.18 -3.16 6.51
C PRO A 86 -18.33 -4.25 7.58
N GLU A 87 -18.90 -5.41 7.24
CA GLU A 87 -19.06 -6.56 8.13
C GLU A 87 -17.73 -7.18 8.59
N MET A 88 -16.60 -6.85 7.95
CA MET A 88 -15.28 -7.33 8.35
C MET A 88 -14.64 -6.52 9.48
N PHE A 89 -15.28 -5.42 9.92
CA PHE A 89 -14.73 -4.50 10.92
C PHE A 89 -15.60 -4.46 12.17
N ASP A 90 -14.96 -4.47 13.36
CA ASP A 90 -15.63 -4.22 14.63
C ASP A 90 -15.46 -2.74 15.01
N PHE A 91 -16.51 -1.97 14.80
CA PHE A 91 -16.52 -0.52 15.07
C PHE A 91 -16.71 -0.16 16.56
N LYS A 92 -16.70 -1.13 17.45
CA LYS A 92 -16.89 -0.89 18.90
C LYS A 92 -15.64 -0.33 19.57
N ASP A 93 -14.48 -0.57 18.97
CA ASP A 93 -13.20 -0.06 19.44
C ASP A 93 -12.73 1.11 18.54
N SER A 94 -12.07 2.10 19.11
CA SER A 94 -11.50 3.24 18.38
C SER A 94 -10.44 2.82 17.35
N THR A 95 -9.81 1.65 17.55
CA THR A 95 -8.88 1.04 16.58
C THR A 95 -9.60 0.19 15.53
N GLY A 96 -10.89 -0.14 15.74
CA GLY A 96 -11.68 -1.00 14.85
C GLY A 96 -11.99 -0.42 13.45
N SER A 97 -11.56 0.82 13.19
CA SER A 97 -11.71 1.44 11.86
C SER A 97 -10.60 1.07 10.88
N TYR A 98 -9.50 0.52 11.36
CA TYR A 98 -8.35 0.13 10.54
C TYR A 98 -7.96 -1.32 10.82
N LEU A 99 -7.31 -1.96 9.84
CA LEU A 99 -6.75 -3.30 10.00
C LEU A 99 -5.74 -3.32 11.15
N ASP A 100 -5.84 -4.31 12.03
CA ASP A 100 -4.97 -4.44 13.20
C ASP A 100 -3.49 -4.47 12.78
N PRO A 101 -2.63 -3.61 13.33
CA PRO A 101 -1.23 -3.52 12.93
C PRO A 101 -0.37 -4.73 13.33
N VAL A 102 -0.79 -5.51 14.34
CA VAL A 102 0.04 -6.57 14.97
C VAL A 102 0.56 -7.62 13.99
N SER A 103 -0.10 -7.85 12.89
CA SER A 103 0.32 -8.83 11.88
C SER A 103 0.96 -8.20 10.64
N TRP A 104 1.26 -6.91 10.67
CA TRP A 104 1.89 -6.20 9.56
C TRP A 104 3.37 -5.92 9.82
N GLN A 105 4.24 -6.33 8.90
CA GLN A 105 5.68 -6.09 8.97
C GLN A 105 6.13 -5.19 7.82
N CYS A 106 6.79 -4.09 8.17
CA CYS A 106 7.24 -3.06 7.26
C CYS A 106 8.69 -3.28 6.83
N ASP A 107 8.92 -3.54 5.54
CA ASP A 107 10.27 -3.77 5.03
C ASP A 107 11.14 -2.52 5.10
N MET A 108 10.55 -1.32 5.01
CA MET A 108 11.28 -0.07 5.24
C MET A 108 11.81 0.04 6.68
N ILE A 109 11.02 -0.36 7.69
CA ILE A 109 11.45 -0.40 9.10
C ILE A 109 12.58 -1.44 9.25
N HIS A 110 12.43 -2.61 8.64
CA HIS A 110 13.47 -3.63 8.64
C HIS A 110 14.78 -3.11 8.02
N CYS A 111 14.72 -2.47 6.86
CA CYS A 111 15.88 -1.84 6.24
C CYS A 111 16.52 -0.78 7.15
N ARG A 112 15.73 0.08 7.76
CA ARG A 112 16.23 1.13 8.68
C ARG A 112 16.89 0.55 9.92
N TYR A 113 16.32 -0.50 10.50
CA TYR A 113 16.91 -1.20 11.63
C TYR A 113 18.34 -1.72 11.31
N LEU A 114 18.54 -2.19 10.09
CA LEU A 114 19.84 -2.65 9.60
C LEU A 114 20.76 -1.50 9.12
N GLY A 115 20.37 -0.24 9.27
CA GLY A 115 21.12 0.92 8.78
C GLY A 115 21.15 1.04 7.25
N MET A 116 20.20 0.41 6.56
CA MET A 116 20.09 0.40 5.10
C MET A 116 19.21 1.55 4.57
N LEU A 117 19.15 1.66 3.24
CA LEU A 117 18.34 2.65 2.55
C LEU A 117 16.83 2.35 2.72
N SER A 118 16.01 3.40 2.73
CA SER A 118 14.58 3.31 3.07
C SER A 118 13.64 3.52 1.87
N SER A 119 14.13 3.32 0.65
CA SER A 119 13.27 3.29 -0.55
C SER A 119 13.45 1.97 -1.30
N LEU A 120 12.35 1.50 -1.91
CA LEU A 120 12.34 0.27 -2.72
C LEU A 120 13.36 0.33 -3.86
N ASP A 121 13.46 1.48 -4.56
CA ASP A 121 14.39 1.68 -5.67
C ASP A 121 15.85 1.64 -5.20
N ASP A 122 16.17 2.35 -4.12
CA ASP A 122 17.53 2.38 -3.59
C ASP A 122 17.97 1.02 -3.06
N MET A 123 17.07 0.28 -2.40
CA MET A 123 17.34 -1.08 -1.97
C MET A 123 17.56 -2.02 -3.17
N GLY A 124 16.75 -1.91 -4.21
CA GLY A 124 16.94 -2.67 -5.44
C GLY A 124 18.30 -2.41 -6.09
N ARG A 125 18.77 -1.16 -6.06
CA ARG A 125 20.10 -0.76 -6.56
C ARG A 125 21.22 -1.29 -5.66
N LEU A 126 21.08 -1.14 -4.34
CA LEU A 126 22.06 -1.61 -3.35
C LEU A 126 22.29 -3.12 -3.47
N LEU A 127 21.22 -3.89 -3.59
CA LEU A 127 21.26 -5.34 -3.75
C LEU A 127 21.58 -5.79 -5.19
N ARG A 128 21.81 -4.85 -6.11
CA ARG A 128 22.12 -5.11 -7.53
C ARG A 128 21.10 -6.05 -8.20
N LEU A 129 19.82 -5.88 -7.86
CA LEU A 129 18.77 -6.70 -8.44
C LEU A 129 18.69 -6.47 -9.95
N LYS A 130 18.46 -7.55 -10.70
CA LYS A 130 18.25 -7.49 -12.15
C LYS A 130 16.91 -6.81 -12.46
N GLU A 131 15.91 -7.16 -11.71
CA GLU A 131 14.60 -6.53 -11.72
C GLU A 131 14.69 -5.26 -10.88
N LYS A 132 14.53 -4.14 -11.55
CA LYS A 132 14.53 -2.80 -10.93
C LYS A 132 13.13 -2.22 -11.05
N LYS A 133 12.85 -1.25 -10.18
CA LYS A 133 11.66 -0.40 -10.31
C LYS A 133 11.62 0.22 -11.72
N MET A 134 10.42 0.23 -12.32
CA MET A 134 10.24 0.77 -13.66
C MET A 134 10.46 2.29 -13.66
N ALA A 135 11.25 2.79 -14.60
CA ALA A 135 11.58 4.22 -14.69
C ALA A 135 10.33 5.10 -14.95
N GLU A 136 9.35 4.55 -15.69
CA GLU A 136 8.10 5.25 -16.01
C GLU A 136 7.11 5.33 -14.83
N GLY A 137 7.36 4.68 -13.70
CA GLY A 137 6.41 4.59 -12.57
C GLY A 137 5.92 5.94 -12.07
N LYS A 138 6.81 6.93 -11.94
CA LYS A 138 6.42 8.28 -11.50
C LYS A 138 5.46 8.98 -12.48
N GLU A 139 5.63 8.76 -13.78
CA GLU A 139 4.74 9.30 -14.80
C GLU A 139 3.37 8.62 -14.76
N LEU A 140 3.36 7.29 -14.58
CA LEU A 140 2.13 6.51 -14.48
C LEU A 140 1.32 6.88 -13.23
N ILE A 141 1.98 6.98 -12.06
CA ILE A 141 1.35 7.46 -10.83
C ILE A 141 0.77 8.86 -11.03
N ARG A 142 1.56 9.79 -11.58
CA ARG A 142 1.05 11.14 -11.84
C ARG A 142 -0.16 11.12 -12.79
N PHE A 143 -0.18 10.23 -13.77
CA PHE A 143 -1.26 10.16 -14.75
C PHE A 143 -2.56 9.59 -14.18
N PHE A 144 -2.49 8.51 -13.38
CA PHE A 144 -3.69 7.81 -12.90
C PHE A 144 -4.08 8.16 -11.45
N CYS A 145 -3.14 8.61 -10.63
CA CYS A 145 -3.37 8.77 -9.18
C CYS A 145 -3.60 10.23 -8.76
N THR A 146 -3.51 11.20 -9.68
CA THR A 146 -3.72 12.62 -9.36
C THR A 146 -4.80 13.22 -10.23
N LEU A 147 -5.45 14.28 -9.72
CA LEU A 147 -6.42 15.05 -10.49
C LEU A 147 -5.77 15.81 -11.64
N HIS A 148 -6.44 15.85 -12.77
CA HIS A 148 -6.08 16.60 -13.96
C HIS A 148 -7.14 17.61 -14.29
N GLN A 149 -6.75 18.80 -14.73
CA GLN A 149 -7.65 19.80 -15.26
C GLN A 149 -7.70 19.67 -16.79
N GLU A 150 -8.90 19.38 -17.30
CA GLU A 150 -9.16 19.26 -18.72
C GLU A 150 -9.32 20.63 -19.40
N ALA A 151 -9.29 20.64 -20.74
CA ALA A 151 -9.40 21.86 -21.52
C ALA A 151 -10.74 22.61 -21.36
N ASP A 152 -11.79 21.92 -20.96
CA ASP A 152 -13.11 22.49 -20.67
C ASP A 152 -13.23 23.01 -19.23
N GLY A 153 -12.16 22.87 -18.42
CA GLY A 153 -12.10 23.28 -17.02
C GLY A 153 -12.60 22.23 -16.04
N SER A 154 -13.06 21.06 -16.48
CA SER A 154 -13.39 19.94 -15.59
C SER A 154 -12.14 19.40 -14.91
N ILE A 155 -12.30 18.85 -13.70
CA ILE A 155 -11.23 18.24 -12.94
C ILE A 155 -11.61 16.78 -12.71
N LEU A 156 -10.76 15.84 -13.17
CA LEU A 156 -11.05 14.41 -13.07
C LEU A 156 -9.76 13.57 -12.97
N PHE A 157 -9.91 12.31 -12.58
CA PHE A 157 -8.86 11.31 -12.68
C PHE A 157 -8.92 10.67 -14.07
N HIS A 158 -7.73 10.37 -14.62
CA HIS A 158 -7.66 9.53 -15.80
C HIS A 158 -7.84 8.06 -15.43
N ASP A 159 -8.47 7.32 -16.32
CA ASP A 159 -8.71 5.89 -16.17
C ASP A 159 -8.15 5.06 -17.36
N LYS A 160 -8.48 3.78 -17.36
CA LYS A 160 -8.08 2.86 -18.44
C LYS A 160 -8.62 3.27 -19.80
N SER A 161 -9.81 3.91 -19.89
CA SER A 161 -10.40 4.31 -21.16
C SER A 161 -9.63 5.44 -21.82
N ASP A 162 -9.04 6.34 -21.02
CA ASP A 162 -8.23 7.45 -21.52
C ASP A 162 -6.89 6.99 -22.11
N ALA A 163 -6.26 5.97 -21.51
CA ALA A 163 -4.95 5.50 -21.92
C ALA A 163 -4.75 3.99 -21.69
N PRO A 164 -5.42 3.10 -22.46
CA PRO A 164 -5.38 1.65 -22.22
C PRO A 164 -3.97 1.05 -22.19
N LYS A 165 -3.08 1.53 -23.06
CA LYS A 165 -1.68 1.04 -23.09
C LYS A 165 -0.88 1.50 -21.88
N LYS A 166 -1.13 2.70 -21.35
CA LYS A 166 -0.51 3.16 -20.10
C LYS A 166 -1.04 2.38 -18.91
N TRP A 167 -2.34 2.02 -18.90
CA TRP A 167 -2.93 1.20 -17.86
C TRP A 167 -2.28 -0.18 -17.75
N GLU A 168 -2.04 -0.86 -18.89
CA GLU A 168 -1.32 -2.15 -18.85
C GLU A 168 0.11 -2.00 -18.33
N LYS A 169 0.79 -0.90 -18.65
CA LYS A 169 2.10 -0.58 -18.06
C LYS A 169 1.99 -0.31 -16.54
N PHE A 170 0.91 0.33 -16.10
CA PHE A 170 0.67 0.63 -14.69
C PHE A 170 0.45 -0.65 -13.87
N LYS A 171 -0.32 -1.61 -14.40
CA LYS A 171 -0.44 -2.96 -13.81
C LYS A 171 0.92 -3.68 -13.76
N ALA A 172 1.70 -3.60 -14.83
CA ALA A 172 3.03 -4.18 -14.85
C ALA A 172 3.98 -3.51 -13.86
N TYR A 173 3.83 -2.20 -13.63
CA TYR A 173 4.57 -1.43 -12.65
C TYR A 173 4.24 -1.90 -11.21
N ASN A 174 2.97 -1.94 -10.83
CA ASN A 174 2.53 -2.40 -9.50
C ASN A 174 2.98 -3.86 -9.23
N ARG A 175 2.83 -4.75 -10.22
CA ARG A 175 3.37 -6.13 -10.14
C ARG A 175 4.87 -6.16 -9.92
N ARG A 176 5.61 -5.30 -10.63
CA ARG A 176 7.08 -5.22 -10.54
C ARG A 176 7.55 -4.78 -9.17
N ASP A 177 6.83 -3.87 -8.52
CA ASP A 177 7.18 -3.41 -7.18
C ASP A 177 7.11 -4.57 -6.18
N VAL A 178 6.09 -5.43 -6.23
CA VAL A 178 6.03 -6.67 -5.41
C VAL A 178 7.14 -7.66 -5.78
N GLU A 179 7.46 -7.85 -7.05
CA GLU A 179 8.57 -8.74 -7.45
C GLU A 179 9.93 -8.28 -6.90
N VAL A 180 10.17 -6.98 -6.84
CA VAL A 180 11.37 -6.37 -6.25
C VAL A 180 11.34 -6.52 -4.74
N GLU A 181 10.20 -6.23 -4.11
CA GLU A 181 9.99 -6.35 -2.67
C GLU A 181 10.26 -7.79 -2.18
N LEU A 182 9.73 -8.81 -2.84
CA LEU A 182 9.97 -10.21 -2.49
C LEU A 182 11.47 -10.58 -2.47
N LYS A 183 12.26 -9.98 -3.37
CA LYS A 183 13.72 -10.21 -3.39
C LYS A 183 14.42 -9.51 -2.24
N ILE A 184 13.98 -8.30 -1.91
CA ILE A 184 14.46 -7.57 -0.74
C ILE A 184 14.10 -8.34 0.53
N GLN A 185 12.87 -8.80 0.69
CA GLN A 185 12.41 -9.60 1.83
C GLN A 185 13.24 -10.88 2.00
N ARG A 186 13.55 -11.55 0.89
CA ARG A 186 14.41 -12.76 0.91
C ARG A 186 15.82 -12.45 1.41
N TYR A 187 16.39 -11.29 1.05
CA TYR A 187 17.65 -10.83 1.59
C TYR A 187 17.54 -10.45 3.07
N LEU A 188 16.52 -9.69 3.43
CA LEU A 188 16.30 -9.24 4.80
C LEU A 188 16.04 -10.41 5.78
N SER A 189 15.46 -11.51 5.31
CA SER A 189 15.18 -12.69 6.15
C SER A 189 16.41 -13.34 6.77
N GLU A 190 17.61 -13.11 6.19
CA GLU A 190 18.87 -13.55 6.76
C GLU A 190 19.29 -12.73 8.01
N PHE A 191 18.67 -11.57 8.23
CA PHE A 191 18.98 -10.62 9.29
C PHE A 191 17.69 -10.21 10.03
N PRO A 192 17.08 -11.09 10.82
CA PRO A 192 15.78 -10.84 11.43
C PRO A 192 15.83 -9.65 12.39
N VAL A 193 14.77 -8.88 12.39
CA VAL A 193 14.55 -7.78 13.34
C VAL A 193 14.09 -8.38 14.68
N PRO A 194 14.66 -7.96 15.83
CA PRO A 194 14.17 -8.37 17.14
C PRO A 194 12.71 -8.04 17.38
N GLU A 195 12.01 -8.87 18.13
CA GLU A 195 10.57 -8.76 18.37
C GLU A 195 10.15 -7.40 18.95
N PHE A 196 10.93 -6.86 19.88
CA PHE A 196 10.63 -5.56 20.50
C PHE A 196 10.52 -4.40 19.49
N VAL A 197 11.23 -4.47 18.35
CA VAL A 197 11.13 -3.44 17.29
C VAL A 197 9.77 -3.50 16.62
N TRP A 198 9.22 -4.70 16.43
CA TRP A 198 7.87 -4.86 15.91
C TRP A 198 6.81 -4.43 16.92
N GLU A 199 7.00 -4.72 18.20
CA GLU A 199 6.13 -4.25 19.29
C GLU A 199 6.08 -2.73 19.33
N GLU A 200 7.23 -2.05 19.28
CA GLU A 200 7.30 -0.58 19.19
C GLU A 200 6.61 -0.04 17.92
N PHE A 201 6.82 -0.69 16.79
CA PHE A 201 6.16 -0.33 15.54
C PHE A 201 4.64 -0.47 15.63
N TYR A 202 4.13 -1.55 16.22
CA TYR A 202 2.68 -1.76 16.39
C TYR A 202 2.06 -0.72 17.31
N ILE A 203 2.72 -0.37 18.41
CA ILE A 203 2.29 0.69 19.32
C ILE A 203 2.24 2.05 18.59
N ASP A 204 3.27 2.37 17.80
CA ASP A 204 3.28 3.58 16.99
C ASP A 204 2.08 3.63 16.03
N GLN A 205 1.80 2.51 15.34
CA GLN A 205 0.65 2.42 14.45
C GLN A 205 -0.69 2.59 15.19
N GLU A 206 -0.85 1.98 16.36
CA GLU A 206 -2.06 2.13 17.20
C GLU A 206 -2.26 3.58 17.69
N ILE A 207 -1.18 4.26 18.08
CA ILE A 207 -1.24 5.67 18.47
C ILE A 207 -1.71 6.52 17.29
N ASN A 208 -1.18 6.28 16.11
CA ASN A 208 -1.56 7.00 14.90
C ASN A 208 -3.00 6.71 14.48
N ASP A 209 -3.46 5.47 14.61
CA ASP A 209 -4.86 5.07 14.31
C ASP A 209 -5.87 5.79 15.20
N ARG A 210 -5.54 5.97 16.48
CA ARG A 210 -6.42 6.70 17.44
C ARG A 210 -6.38 8.21 17.23
N GLY A 211 -5.24 8.72 16.76
CA GLY A 211 -4.97 10.15 16.74
C GLY A 211 -4.81 10.76 18.14
N ILE A 212 -4.60 12.05 18.18
CA ILE A 212 -4.47 12.84 19.42
C ILE A 212 -5.49 13.96 19.37
N LEU A 213 -6.32 14.08 20.40
CA LEU A 213 -7.24 15.21 20.54
C LEU A 213 -6.42 16.49 20.77
N VAL A 214 -6.57 17.46 19.86
CA VAL A 214 -5.98 18.80 20.00
C VAL A 214 -7.11 19.78 20.28
N ASP A 215 -7.00 20.52 21.38
CA ASP A 215 -7.88 21.64 21.71
C ASP A 215 -7.44 22.87 20.88
N THR A 216 -8.29 23.30 19.94
CA THR A 216 -8.02 24.39 18.99
C THR A 216 -8.86 25.62 19.30
#